data_1b3612dc88e466562e5b04df4072067f
#
_entry.id   1b3612dc88e466562e5b04df4072067f
#
_cell.length_a   1.000
_cell.length_b   1.000
_cell.length_c   1.000
_cell.angle_alpha   90.00
_cell.angle_beta   90.00
_cell.angle_gamma   90.00
#
_symmetry.space_group_name_H-M   'P 1'
#
loop_
_entity.id
_entity.type
_entity.pdbx_description
1 polymer ?
#
loop_
_entity_poly.entity_id
_entity_poly.type
_entity_poly.pdbx_seq_one_letter_code
_entity_poly.pdbx_strand_id
1 'polypeptide(L)'
;MKKLKLVLLMVLTASLLAGCLYPEDQLQKNQLPHEDQIEIVQSAVEKFQSDNGGILPIKTRDEDTPIYIKYPIDFNKLKGKFLSEVPGNAYENGGVFQYVLIDVEENPTVKIFDLRIAEKIREINIRIQSTGYPPFKESIADNVYTLDYSKIGYKEEPFVVSPYSNQNLPLLINGSGEIFVDYRNDLNSALKENDYSVKEGEDIRPILTENSSFVPAYSPPYTVDEKKEPVFMMK
;
A
#
# COMPACT_ATOMS: atom_id res chain seq x y z
N MET A 1 -53.40 -16.43 22.44
CA MET A 1 -52.64 -17.27 21.51
C MET A 1 -52.09 -16.50 20.31
N LYS A 2 -52.83 -15.61 19.62
CA LYS A 2 -52.30 -14.81 18.48
C LYS A 2 -51.17 -13.85 18.87
N LYS A 3 -51.27 -13.15 20.02
CA LYS A 3 -50.23 -12.22 20.52
C LYS A 3 -48.92 -12.93 20.88
N LEU A 4 -49.00 -14.15 21.42
CA LEU A 4 -47.81 -14.94 21.75
C LEU A 4 -47.06 -15.43 20.49
N LYS A 5 -47.79 -15.80 19.42
CA LYS A 5 -47.21 -16.17 18.13
C LYS A 5 -46.53 -14.96 17.45
N LEU A 6 -47.09 -13.76 17.60
CA LEU A 6 -46.50 -12.54 17.03
C LEU A 6 -45.19 -12.16 17.74
N VAL A 7 -45.15 -12.29 19.08
CA VAL A 7 -43.91 -12.04 19.86
C VAL A 7 -42.84 -13.09 19.51
N LEU A 8 -43.21 -14.36 19.36
CA LEU A 8 -42.27 -15.40 18.99
C LEU A 8 -41.70 -15.18 17.58
N LEU A 9 -42.52 -14.72 16.64
CA LEU A 9 -42.07 -14.37 15.29
C LEU A 9 -41.10 -13.14 15.28
N MET A 10 -41.38 -12.15 16.13
CA MET A 10 -40.53 -10.95 16.27
C MET A 10 -39.17 -11.28 16.89
N VAL A 11 -39.11 -12.18 17.85
CA VAL A 11 -37.86 -12.67 18.46
C VAL A 11 -37.06 -13.50 17.44
N LEU A 12 -37.73 -14.34 16.62
CA LEU A 12 -37.07 -15.14 15.61
C LEU A 12 -36.48 -14.29 14.48
N THR A 13 -37.18 -13.21 14.07
CA THR A 13 -36.62 -12.27 13.04
C THR A 13 -35.48 -11.39 13.59
N ALA A 14 -35.53 -11.03 14.88
CA ALA A 14 -34.41 -10.29 15.52
C ALA A 14 -33.11 -11.13 15.62
N SER A 15 -33.25 -12.46 15.80
CA SER A 15 -32.08 -13.38 15.83
C SER A 15 -31.41 -13.57 14.47
N LEU A 16 -32.12 -13.34 13.37
CA LEU A 16 -31.54 -13.43 12.01
C LEU A 16 -30.77 -12.19 11.56
N LEU A 17 -30.94 -11.07 12.24
CA LEU A 17 -30.23 -9.83 11.97
C LEU A 17 -28.90 -9.70 12.71
N ALA A 18 -28.58 -10.61 13.65
CA ALA A 18 -27.32 -10.61 14.40
C ALA A 18 -26.14 -11.24 13.62
N GLY A 19 -26.35 -11.69 12.38
CA GLY A 19 -25.39 -12.47 11.59
C GLY A 19 -24.37 -11.69 10.76
N CYS A 20 -24.30 -10.36 10.84
CA CYS A 20 -23.36 -9.56 10.07
C CYS A 20 -22.41 -8.74 10.95
N LEU A 21 -21.95 -9.31 12.07
CA LEU A 21 -20.74 -8.81 12.72
C LEU A 21 -19.57 -9.53 12.06
N TYR A 22 -18.87 -8.82 11.19
CA TYR A 22 -17.57 -9.23 10.68
C TYR A 22 -16.66 -9.50 11.88
N PRO A 23 -16.05 -10.67 12.03
CA PRO A 23 -15.32 -11.02 13.23
C PRO A 23 -14.18 -10.01 13.46
N GLU A 24 -14.13 -9.38 14.63
CA GLU A 24 -13.04 -8.45 15.02
C GLU A 24 -11.66 -9.11 14.90
N ASP A 25 -11.58 -10.42 15.05
CA ASP A 25 -10.36 -11.21 14.87
C ASP A 25 -9.77 -11.11 13.47
N GLN A 26 -10.58 -10.87 12.44
CA GLN A 26 -10.11 -10.64 11.08
C GLN A 26 -9.56 -9.22 10.90
N LEU A 27 -10.12 -8.24 11.60
CA LEU A 27 -9.62 -6.86 11.59
C LEU A 27 -8.26 -6.77 12.30
N GLN A 28 -8.06 -7.47 13.41
CA GLN A 28 -6.78 -7.49 14.12
C GLN A 28 -5.67 -8.21 13.34
N LYS A 29 -5.99 -9.30 12.65
CA LYS A 29 -5.03 -10.00 11.78
C LYS A 29 -4.51 -9.15 10.62
N ASN A 30 -5.28 -8.16 10.21
CA ASN A 30 -4.96 -7.28 9.09
C ASN A 30 -4.32 -5.94 9.50
N GLN A 31 -4.25 -5.63 10.80
CA GLN A 31 -3.79 -4.33 11.29
C GLN A 31 -2.28 -4.22 11.49
N LEU A 32 -1.59 -5.33 11.75
CA LEU A 32 -0.13 -5.33 11.89
C LEU A 32 0.45 -6.48 11.05
N PRO A 33 1.40 -6.19 10.15
CA PRO A 33 2.17 -7.24 9.51
C PRO A 33 2.99 -7.93 10.60
N HIS A 34 2.80 -9.23 10.74
CA HIS A 34 3.66 -10.01 11.59
C HIS A 34 5.02 -10.15 10.91
N GLU A 35 6.07 -9.61 11.49
CA GLU A 35 7.44 -9.74 10.97
C GLU A 35 7.80 -11.20 10.71
N ASP A 36 7.38 -12.09 11.60
CA ASP A 36 7.54 -13.55 11.43
C ASP A 36 6.94 -14.06 10.09
N GLN A 37 5.80 -13.53 9.65
CA GLN A 37 5.19 -13.94 8.38
C GLN A 37 6.02 -13.48 7.18
N ILE A 38 6.63 -12.32 7.26
CA ILE A 38 7.52 -11.79 6.21
C ILE A 38 8.80 -12.63 6.16
N GLU A 39 9.39 -12.99 7.31
CA GLU A 39 10.57 -13.86 7.39
C GLU A 39 10.31 -15.25 6.81
N ILE A 40 9.15 -15.83 7.09
CA ILE A 40 8.73 -17.12 6.51
C ILE A 40 8.65 -17.02 4.98
N VAL A 41 8.07 -15.93 4.44
CA VAL A 41 7.99 -15.72 3.00
C VAL A 41 9.37 -15.46 2.41
N GLN A 42 10.24 -14.69 3.08
CA GLN A 42 11.62 -14.46 2.67
C GLN A 42 12.37 -15.80 2.52
N SER A 43 12.33 -16.64 3.55
CA SER A 43 12.94 -17.97 3.50
C SER A 43 12.39 -18.85 2.38
N ALA A 44 11.09 -18.75 2.09
CA ALA A 44 10.47 -19.49 0.99
C ALA A 44 10.93 -18.98 -0.38
N VAL A 45 11.10 -17.66 -0.54
CA VAL A 45 11.63 -17.03 -1.76
C VAL A 45 13.08 -17.47 -2.02
N GLU A 46 13.93 -17.42 -1.00
CA GLU A 46 15.35 -17.82 -1.09
C GLU A 46 15.49 -19.29 -1.50
N LYS A 47 14.72 -20.18 -0.88
CA LYS A 47 14.70 -21.60 -1.23
C LYS A 47 14.19 -21.82 -2.65
N PHE A 48 13.13 -21.11 -3.04
CA PHE A 48 12.63 -21.20 -4.42
C PHE A 48 13.69 -20.74 -5.42
N GLN A 49 14.33 -19.61 -5.18
CA GLN A 49 15.38 -19.06 -6.03
C GLN A 49 16.56 -20.04 -6.18
N SER A 50 17.03 -20.61 -5.06
CA SER A 50 18.10 -21.60 -5.04
C SER A 50 17.75 -22.86 -5.85
N ASP A 51 16.53 -23.38 -5.69
CA ASP A 51 16.07 -24.61 -6.36
C ASP A 51 15.74 -24.41 -7.84
N ASN A 52 15.54 -23.17 -8.27
CA ASN A 52 15.12 -22.84 -9.66
C ASN A 52 16.17 -22.02 -10.43
N GLY A 53 17.45 -22.15 -10.09
CA GLY A 53 18.54 -21.53 -10.87
C GLY A 53 18.54 -20.00 -10.87
N GLY A 54 18.14 -19.39 -9.76
CA GLY A 54 18.12 -17.93 -9.60
C GLY A 54 16.80 -17.25 -10.00
N ILE A 55 15.82 -18.00 -10.54
CA ILE A 55 14.51 -17.45 -10.91
C ILE A 55 13.75 -17.04 -9.64
N LEU A 56 13.07 -15.90 -9.69
CA LEU A 56 12.25 -15.40 -8.57
C LEU A 56 10.78 -15.78 -8.71
N PRO A 57 10.07 -16.03 -7.59
CA PRO A 57 8.65 -16.38 -7.59
C PRO A 57 7.76 -15.13 -7.69
N ILE A 58 7.89 -14.38 -8.78
CA ILE A 58 7.14 -13.12 -9.00
C ILE A 58 6.10 -13.28 -10.11
N LYS A 59 5.07 -12.42 -10.07
CA LYS A 59 4.14 -12.16 -11.16
C LYS A 59 4.76 -11.13 -12.09
N THR A 60 4.72 -11.38 -13.39
CA THR A 60 5.21 -10.42 -14.39
C THR A 60 4.27 -9.22 -14.47
N ARG A 61 4.83 -8.01 -14.50
CA ARG A 61 4.15 -6.74 -14.75
C ARG A 61 4.85 -5.97 -15.86
N ASP A 62 4.18 -4.94 -16.37
CA ASP A 62 4.72 -4.09 -17.41
C ASP A 62 6.02 -3.41 -16.97
N GLU A 63 6.89 -3.11 -17.93
CA GLU A 63 8.23 -2.59 -17.67
C GLU A 63 8.22 -1.22 -16.95
N ASP A 64 7.26 -0.39 -17.26
CA ASP A 64 7.03 0.95 -16.69
C ASP A 64 6.33 0.96 -15.34
N THR A 65 5.97 -0.24 -14.80
CA THR A 65 5.34 -0.33 -13.47
C THR A 65 6.28 0.24 -12.40
N PRO A 66 5.80 1.14 -11.50
CA PRO A 66 6.60 1.70 -10.43
C PRO A 66 7.28 0.65 -9.55
N ILE A 67 8.55 0.88 -9.20
CA ILE A 67 9.46 -0.11 -8.61
C ILE A 67 8.88 -0.81 -7.35
N TYR A 68 8.19 -0.11 -6.48
CA TYR A 68 7.65 -0.66 -5.23
C TYR A 68 6.37 -1.48 -5.37
N ILE A 69 5.81 -1.54 -6.59
CA ILE A 69 4.65 -2.39 -6.90
C ILE A 69 4.91 -3.33 -8.08
N LYS A 70 6.15 -3.35 -8.59
CA LYS A 70 6.52 -4.02 -9.85
C LYS A 70 6.62 -5.53 -9.71
N TYR A 71 7.12 -6.03 -8.59
CA TYR A 71 7.46 -7.44 -8.41
C TYR A 71 6.61 -8.12 -7.32
N PRO A 72 5.27 -8.25 -7.52
CA PRO A 72 4.43 -8.96 -6.55
C PRO A 72 4.80 -10.44 -6.52
N ILE A 73 4.83 -11.00 -5.31
CA ILE A 73 5.12 -12.42 -5.12
C ILE A 73 3.99 -13.26 -5.68
N ASP A 74 4.33 -14.30 -6.44
CA ASP A 74 3.41 -15.32 -6.89
C ASP A 74 3.38 -16.49 -5.89
N PHE A 75 2.48 -16.43 -4.95
CA PHE A 75 2.32 -17.47 -3.93
C PHE A 75 1.98 -18.84 -4.51
N ASN A 76 1.43 -18.93 -5.75
CA ASN A 76 1.18 -20.22 -6.38
C ASN A 76 2.48 -20.98 -6.69
N LYS A 77 3.59 -20.26 -6.93
CA LYS A 77 4.91 -20.87 -7.12
C LYS A 77 5.54 -21.36 -5.82
N LEU A 78 5.15 -20.78 -4.68
CA LEU A 78 5.71 -21.11 -3.36
C LEU A 78 4.93 -22.19 -2.64
N LYS A 79 3.59 -22.17 -2.78
CA LYS A 79 2.66 -23.01 -2.02
C LYS A 79 2.94 -24.50 -2.19
N GLY A 80 2.92 -25.22 -1.07
CA GLY A 80 3.06 -26.67 -1.00
C GLY A 80 4.51 -27.14 -0.83
N LYS A 81 5.46 -26.62 -1.63
CA LYS A 81 6.87 -27.05 -1.55
C LYS A 81 7.71 -26.14 -0.65
N PHE A 82 7.57 -24.84 -0.78
CA PHE A 82 8.41 -23.83 -0.12
C PHE A 82 7.69 -23.10 1.01
N LEU A 83 6.36 -23.01 0.91
CA LEU A 83 5.49 -22.32 1.86
C LEU A 83 4.26 -23.23 2.13
N SER A 84 4.02 -23.56 3.40
CA SER A 84 2.89 -24.41 3.77
C SER A 84 1.55 -23.72 3.52
N GLU A 85 1.45 -22.45 3.92
CA GLU A 85 0.26 -21.64 3.77
C GLU A 85 0.63 -20.20 3.41
N VAL A 86 -0.21 -19.54 2.63
CA VAL A 86 -0.09 -18.10 2.34
C VAL A 86 -0.34 -17.32 3.63
N PRO A 87 0.44 -16.27 3.95
CA PRO A 87 0.23 -15.46 5.14
C PRO A 87 -1.21 -14.96 5.29
N GLY A 88 -1.74 -14.99 6.53
CA GLY A 88 -3.12 -14.60 6.80
C GLY A 88 -3.42 -13.13 6.51
N ASN A 89 -2.38 -12.26 6.54
CA ASN A 89 -2.48 -10.84 6.21
C ASN A 89 -2.27 -10.53 4.71
N ALA A 90 -1.88 -11.53 3.90
CA ALA A 90 -1.71 -11.37 2.46
C ALA A 90 -3.07 -11.28 1.75
N TYR A 91 -3.16 -10.47 0.71
CA TYR A 91 -4.36 -10.30 -0.11
C TYR A 91 -4.89 -11.63 -0.66
N GLU A 92 -4.01 -12.51 -1.08
CA GLU A 92 -4.37 -13.84 -1.61
C GLU A 92 -5.02 -14.75 -0.55
N ASN A 93 -4.93 -14.39 0.72
CA ASN A 93 -5.59 -15.09 1.83
C ASN A 93 -6.62 -14.22 2.57
N GLY A 94 -7.17 -13.20 1.89
CA GLY A 94 -8.22 -12.32 2.41
C GLY A 94 -7.71 -11.18 3.30
N GLY A 95 -6.39 -10.97 3.38
CA GLY A 95 -5.77 -9.83 4.04
C GLY A 95 -5.75 -8.57 3.17
N VAL A 96 -5.09 -7.54 3.65
CA VAL A 96 -5.02 -6.22 2.98
C VAL A 96 -3.65 -5.90 2.41
N PHE A 97 -2.65 -6.77 2.62
CA PHE A 97 -1.28 -6.49 2.19
C PHE A 97 -0.92 -7.26 0.91
N GLN A 98 -0.30 -6.56 -0.03
CA GLN A 98 0.38 -7.17 -1.15
C GLN A 98 1.84 -7.39 -0.77
N TYR A 99 2.31 -8.62 -0.94
CA TYR A 99 3.72 -8.98 -0.81
C TYR A 99 4.46 -8.70 -2.11
N VAL A 100 5.60 -8.03 -2.02
CA VAL A 100 6.45 -7.66 -3.16
C VAL A 100 7.92 -7.95 -2.87
N LEU A 101 8.72 -8.09 -3.93
CA LEU A 101 10.17 -8.10 -3.83
C LEU A 101 10.73 -6.73 -4.23
N ILE A 102 11.72 -6.28 -3.49
CA ILE A 102 12.61 -5.18 -3.87
C ILE A 102 14.03 -5.72 -4.05
N ASP A 103 14.92 -4.94 -4.62
CA ASP A 103 16.34 -5.28 -4.87
C ASP A 103 16.53 -6.64 -5.55
N VAL A 104 15.68 -6.91 -6.55
CA VAL A 104 15.55 -8.22 -7.20
C VAL A 104 16.81 -8.71 -7.91
N GLU A 105 17.75 -7.81 -8.24
CA GLU A 105 18.98 -8.12 -8.96
C GLU A 105 20.12 -8.47 -8.02
N GLU A 106 20.21 -7.85 -6.84
CA GLU A 106 21.32 -8.01 -5.90
C GLU A 106 20.92 -8.82 -4.67
N ASN A 107 19.87 -8.38 -3.97
CA ASN A 107 19.41 -8.99 -2.72
C ASN A 107 17.88 -8.99 -2.63
N PRO A 108 17.20 -9.94 -3.30
CA PRO A 108 15.73 -9.98 -3.32
C PRO A 108 15.11 -9.99 -1.93
N THR A 109 14.52 -8.88 -1.54
CA THR A 109 13.99 -8.67 -0.20
C THR A 109 12.48 -8.58 -0.20
N VAL A 110 11.83 -9.37 0.65
CA VAL A 110 10.37 -9.38 0.80
C VAL A 110 9.91 -8.17 1.60
N LYS A 111 9.01 -7.41 1.04
CA LYS A 111 8.33 -6.27 1.66
C LYS A 111 6.83 -6.35 1.38
N ILE A 112 6.08 -5.47 2.01
CA ILE A 112 4.63 -5.38 1.82
C ILE A 112 4.18 -3.94 1.58
N PHE A 113 2.99 -3.79 0.99
CA PHE A 113 2.27 -2.53 1.01
C PHE A 113 0.77 -2.75 1.19
N ASP A 114 0.09 -1.73 1.70
CA ASP A 114 -1.35 -1.75 1.97
C ASP A 114 -2.14 -1.50 0.68
N LEU A 115 -2.95 -2.47 0.27
CA LEU A 115 -3.80 -2.37 -0.91
C LEU A 115 -4.93 -1.34 -0.77
N ARG A 116 -5.25 -0.91 0.44
CA ARG A 116 -6.22 0.17 0.67
C ARG A 116 -5.77 1.49 0.03
N ILE A 117 -4.45 1.68 -0.15
CA ILE A 117 -3.88 2.80 -0.92
C ILE A 117 -4.33 2.71 -2.38
N ALA A 118 -4.19 1.54 -3.01
CA ALA A 118 -4.62 1.31 -4.39
C ALA A 118 -6.13 1.50 -4.56
N GLU A 119 -6.92 1.03 -3.61
CA GLU A 119 -8.38 1.20 -3.60
C GLU A 119 -8.77 2.68 -3.52
N LYS A 120 -8.10 3.46 -2.66
CA LYS A 120 -8.33 4.90 -2.55
C LYS A 120 -7.97 5.65 -3.83
N ILE A 121 -6.82 5.36 -4.43
CA ILE A 121 -6.40 5.92 -5.72
C ILE A 121 -7.42 5.55 -6.81
N ARG A 122 -7.87 4.29 -6.85
CA ARG A 122 -8.88 3.84 -7.81
C ARG A 122 -10.22 4.57 -7.61
N GLU A 123 -10.67 4.75 -6.38
CA GLU A 123 -11.90 5.48 -6.07
C GLU A 123 -11.84 6.91 -6.63
N ILE A 124 -10.72 7.62 -6.39
CA ILE A 124 -10.53 8.98 -6.87
C ILE A 124 -10.51 9.00 -8.41
N ASN A 125 -9.80 8.07 -9.05
CA ASN A 125 -9.73 7.96 -10.51
C ASN A 125 -11.13 7.75 -11.14
N ILE A 126 -11.97 6.89 -10.56
CA ILE A 126 -13.35 6.66 -11.03
C ILE A 126 -14.16 7.96 -10.95
N ARG A 127 -14.02 8.73 -9.89
CA ARG A 127 -14.71 10.00 -9.72
C ARG A 127 -14.21 11.06 -10.72
N ILE A 128 -12.91 11.14 -10.96
CA ILE A 128 -12.33 12.02 -11.98
C ILE A 128 -12.86 11.65 -13.37
N GLN A 129 -12.88 10.36 -13.71
CA GLN A 129 -13.42 9.89 -14.99
C GLN A 129 -14.89 10.25 -15.16
N SER A 130 -15.69 10.24 -14.10
CA SER A 130 -17.10 10.62 -14.15
C SER A 130 -17.31 12.12 -14.40
N THR A 131 -16.34 12.97 -14.04
CA THR A 131 -16.38 14.42 -14.26
C THR A 131 -15.69 14.86 -15.55
N GLY A 132 -14.92 13.97 -16.18
CA GLY A 132 -14.28 14.15 -17.48
C GLY A 132 -12.89 14.77 -17.45
N TYR A 133 -12.46 15.38 -16.34
CA TYR A 133 -11.11 15.94 -16.20
C TYR A 133 -10.69 16.03 -14.73
N PRO A 134 -9.38 15.99 -14.42
CA PRO A 134 -8.86 16.17 -13.07
C PRO A 134 -9.09 17.61 -12.58
N PRO A 135 -9.68 17.80 -11.39
CA PRO A 135 -9.91 19.12 -10.82
C PRO A 135 -8.65 19.63 -10.11
N PHE A 136 -7.63 20.00 -10.88
CA PHE A 136 -6.41 20.62 -10.35
C PHE A 136 -6.74 21.85 -9.50
N LYS A 137 -6.04 22.02 -8.36
CA LYS A 137 -6.26 23.14 -7.44
C LYS A 137 -5.02 24.04 -7.36
N GLU A 138 -3.94 23.55 -6.75
CA GLU A 138 -2.71 24.32 -6.52
C GLU A 138 -1.51 23.54 -7.07
N SER A 139 -0.57 24.23 -7.70
CA SER A 139 0.75 23.68 -8.02
C SER A 139 1.64 23.79 -6.79
N ILE A 140 2.18 22.66 -6.31
CA ILE A 140 3.05 22.63 -5.12
C ILE A 140 4.50 22.29 -5.46
N ALA A 141 4.75 21.79 -6.66
CA ALA A 141 6.06 21.59 -7.26
C ALA A 141 5.91 21.48 -8.79
N ASP A 142 7.01 21.35 -9.50
CA ASP A 142 7.01 21.11 -10.93
C ASP A 142 6.24 19.82 -11.21
N ASN A 143 5.20 19.91 -12.07
CA ASN A 143 4.33 18.81 -12.44
C ASN A 143 3.63 18.09 -11.26
N VAL A 144 3.44 18.76 -10.10
CA VAL A 144 2.76 18.23 -8.91
C VAL A 144 1.68 19.18 -8.44
N TYR A 145 0.47 18.66 -8.31
CA TYR A 145 -0.72 19.44 -7.99
C TYR A 145 -1.53 18.81 -6.86
N THR A 146 -2.20 19.65 -6.08
CA THR A 146 -3.32 19.23 -5.24
C THR A 146 -4.60 19.13 -6.07
N LEU A 147 -5.59 18.43 -5.55
CA LEU A 147 -6.90 18.25 -6.15
C LEU A 147 -7.97 19.04 -5.39
N ASP A 148 -8.91 19.63 -6.12
CA ASP A 148 -10.16 20.12 -5.53
C ASP A 148 -11.15 18.95 -5.39
N TYR A 149 -11.04 18.24 -4.29
CA TYR A 149 -11.83 17.05 -4.00
C TYR A 149 -13.34 17.31 -3.95
N SER A 150 -13.76 18.54 -3.64
CA SER A 150 -15.18 18.92 -3.61
C SER A 150 -15.82 18.80 -5.00
N LYS A 151 -15.07 19.08 -6.06
CA LYS A 151 -15.54 18.98 -7.46
C LYS A 151 -15.77 17.56 -7.94
N ILE A 152 -15.20 16.58 -7.26
CA ILE A 152 -15.41 15.15 -7.52
C ILE A 152 -16.25 14.47 -6.42
N GLY A 153 -16.99 15.28 -5.65
CA GLY A 153 -18.02 14.82 -4.72
C GLY A 153 -17.54 14.31 -3.38
N TYR A 154 -16.33 14.66 -2.95
CA TYR A 154 -15.88 14.44 -1.58
C TYR A 154 -16.34 15.59 -0.68
N LYS A 155 -16.76 15.29 0.54
CA LYS A 155 -17.06 16.28 1.58
C LYS A 155 -15.82 16.71 2.35
N GLU A 156 -14.86 15.80 2.48
CA GLU A 156 -13.58 15.97 3.16
C GLU A 156 -12.47 15.45 2.25
N GLU A 157 -11.27 15.99 2.37
CA GLU A 157 -10.14 15.54 1.57
C GLU A 157 -9.77 14.10 1.94
N PRO A 158 -9.72 13.16 0.97
CA PRO A 158 -9.32 11.79 1.22
C PRO A 158 -7.82 11.73 1.56
N PHE A 159 -7.46 10.78 2.39
CA PHE A 159 -6.08 10.50 2.78
C PHE A 159 -5.84 8.99 2.83
N VAL A 160 -4.58 8.61 2.93
CA VAL A 160 -4.14 7.27 3.31
C VAL A 160 -3.32 7.35 4.58
N VAL A 161 -3.27 6.27 5.35
CA VAL A 161 -2.49 6.25 6.60
C VAL A 161 -1.08 5.78 6.29
N SER A 162 -0.08 6.52 6.77
CA SER A 162 1.32 6.14 6.65
C SER A 162 1.61 4.85 7.42
N PRO A 163 2.25 3.85 6.80
CA PRO A 163 2.71 2.67 7.52
C PRO A 163 3.94 2.94 8.41
N TYR A 164 4.57 4.11 8.27
CA TYR A 164 5.78 4.50 8.99
C TYR A 164 5.46 5.31 10.24
N SER A 165 4.59 6.31 10.11
CA SER A 165 4.29 7.28 11.17
C SER A 165 2.87 7.20 11.72
N ASN A 166 1.98 6.41 11.11
CA ASN A 166 0.54 6.40 11.37
C ASN A 166 -0.16 7.75 11.14
N GLN A 167 0.48 8.69 10.46
CA GLN A 167 -0.11 9.97 10.09
C GLN A 167 -0.90 9.87 8.79
N ASN A 168 -1.82 10.80 8.58
CA ASN A 168 -2.55 10.92 7.34
C ASN A 168 -1.65 11.53 6.26
N LEU A 169 -1.49 10.80 5.14
CA LEU A 169 -0.75 11.25 3.97
C LEU A 169 -1.72 11.76 2.90
N PRO A 170 -1.45 12.93 2.31
CA PRO A 170 -2.26 13.46 1.22
C PRO A 170 -2.03 12.68 -0.07
N LEU A 171 -3.04 12.71 -0.94
CA LEU A 171 -2.97 12.19 -2.30
C LEU A 171 -2.83 13.39 -3.25
N LEU A 172 -1.87 13.31 -4.14
CA LEU A 172 -1.53 14.34 -5.11
C LEU A 172 -1.69 13.80 -6.52
N ILE A 173 -1.64 14.68 -7.51
CA ILE A 173 -1.78 14.32 -8.92
C ILE A 173 -0.69 15.03 -9.74
N ASN A 174 -0.17 14.34 -10.76
CA ASN A 174 0.70 14.96 -11.75
C ASN A 174 -0.08 15.45 -12.98
N GLY A 175 0.58 16.18 -13.87
CA GLY A 175 -0.02 16.72 -15.08
C GLY A 175 -0.53 15.68 -16.08
N SER A 176 -0.07 14.43 -16.00
CA SER A 176 -0.59 13.30 -16.79
C SER A 176 -1.85 12.66 -16.18
N GLY A 177 -2.25 13.10 -14.98
CA GLY A 177 -3.43 12.58 -14.30
C GLY A 177 -3.18 11.39 -13.41
N GLU A 178 -1.92 11.05 -13.14
CA GLU A 178 -1.54 9.98 -12.23
C GLU A 178 -1.65 10.46 -10.78
N ILE A 179 -2.35 9.68 -9.94
CA ILE A 179 -2.50 9.96 -8.51
C ILE A 179 -1.47 9.17 -7.73
N PHE A 180 -0.84 9.83 -6.78
CA PHE A 180 0.19 9.25 -5.93
C PHE A 180 0.10 9.74 -4.48
N VAL A 181 0.82 9.06 -3.59
CA VAL A 181 0.88 9.37 -2.16
C VAL A 181 2.09 10.25 -1.87
N ASP A 182 1.92 11.27 -1.06
CA ASP A 182 3.01 12.14 -0.62
C ASP A 182 3.66 11.64 0.67
N TYR A 183 4.84 11.05 0.55
CA TYR A 183 5.64 10.55 1.68
C TYR A 183 6.69 11.53 2.20
N ARG A 184 6.67 12.82 1.80
CA ARG A 184 7.69 13.80 2.23
C ARG A 184 7.79 13.95 3.75
N ASN A 185 6.66 13.85 4.46
CA ASN A 185 6.68 13.93 5.92
C ASN A 185 7.40 12.73 6.56
N ASP A 186 7.16 11.52 6.06
CA ASP A 186 7.84 10.32 6.56
C ASP A 186 9.34 10.36 6.23
N LEU A 187 9.69 10.76 5.01
CA LEU A 187 11.09 10.95 4.60
C LEU A 187 11.80 12.01 5.46
N ASN A 188 11.14 13.15 5.72
CA ASN A 188 11.70 14.20 6.56
C ASN A 188 11.92 13.74 8.01
N SER A 189 11.00 12.94 8.55
CA SER A 189 11.17 12.33 9.88
C SER A 189 12.34 11.35 9.90
N ALA A 190 12.42 10.45 8.91
CA ALA A 190 13.50 9.48 8.80
C ALA A 190 14.88 10.15 8.66
N LEU A 191 14.99 11.22 7.84
CA LEU A 191 16.21 12.00 7.68
C LEU A 191 16.64 12.73 8.96
N LYS A 192 15.70 13.14 9.80
CA LYS A 192 16.00 13.82 11.07
C LYS A 192 16.38 12.86 12.19
N GLU A 193 15.83 11.66 12.16
CA GLU A 193 16.08 10.63 13.18
C GLU A 193 17.42 9.91 12.99
N ASN A 194 17.92 9.91 11.75
CA ASN A 194 19.13 9.18 11.37
C ASN A 194 20.06 10.08 10.56
N ASP A 195 21.36 9.87 10.70
CA ASP A 195 22.39 10.64 9.98
C ASP A 195 22.64 10.03 8.58
N TYR A 196 21.67 10.21 7.68
CA TYR A 196 21.80 9.76 6.30
C TYR A 196 22.67 10.72 5.47
N SER A 197 23.65 10.16 4.77
CA SER A 197 24.46 10.92 3.79
C SER A 197 23.78 10.88 2.42
N VAL A 198 22.81 11.76 2.20
CA VAL A 198 22.06 11.87 0.94
C VAL A 198 22.52 13.06 0.12
N LYS A 199 22.45 12.94 -1.22
CA LYS A 199 22.82 13.99 -2.16
C LYS A 199 21.59 14.40 -2.98
N GLU A 200 21.60 15.67 -3.40
CA GLU A 200 20.65 16.15 -4.39
C GLU A 200 20.72 15.31 -5.67
N GLY A 201 19.55 14.94 -6.20
CA GLY A 201 19.41 14.09 -7.38
C GLY A 201 19.44 12.58 -7.13
N GLU A 202 19.70 12.12 -5.91
CA GLU A 202 19.54 10.72 -5.52
C GLU A 202 18.10 10.47 -5.05
N ASP A 203 17.52 9.31 -5.43
CA ASP A 203 16.22 8.90 -4.92
C ASP A 203 16.35 8.42 -3.46
N ILE A 204 15.70 9.14 -2.56
CA ILE A 204 15.78 8.88 -1.11
C ILE A 204 14.70 7.94 -0.57
N ARG A 205 13.79 7.41 -1.42
CA ARG A 205 12.76 6.46 -0.97
C ARG A 205 13.30 5.19 -0.32
N PRO A 206 14.47 4.65 -0.70
CA PRO A 206 15.06 3.50 -0.02
C PRO A 206 15.20 3.66 1.50
N ILE A 207 15.40 4.89 2.01
CA ILE A 207 15.47 5.18 3.45
C ILE A 207 14.24 4.66 4.20
N LEU A 208 13.05 4.75 3.60
CA LEU A 208 11.82 4.25 4.21
C LEU A 208 11.72 2.72 4.21
N THR A 209 12.54 2.02 3.43
CA THR A 209 12.50 0.55 3.33
C THR A 209 13.55 -0.13 4.21
N GLU A 210 14.61 0.56 4.62
CA GLU A 210 15.73 -0.04 5.36
C GLU A 210 15.30 -0.70 6.68
N ASN A 211 14.55 0.04 7.50
CA ASN A 211 14.12 -0.41 8.82
C ASN A 211 12.62 -0.65 8.91
N SER A 212 11.97 -0.96 7.80
CA SER A 212 10.53 -1.19 7.73
C SER A 212 10.19 -2.40 6.88
N SER A 213 9.15 -3.09 7.28
CA SER A 213 8.52 -4.14 6.47
C SER A 213 7.77 -3.58 5.25
N PHE A 214 7.52 -2.27 5.21
CA PHE A 214 6.75 -1.61 4.17
C PHE A 214 7.62 -0.99 3.09
N VAL A 215 7.01 -0.81 1.92
CA VAL A 215 7.53 0.03 0.83
C VAL A 215 6.63 1.25 0.62
N PRO A 216 7.20 2.40 0.17
CA PRO A 216 6.42 3.59 -0.16
C PRO A 216 5.72 3.41 -1.52
N ALA A 217 4.72 2.52 -1.55
CA ALA A 217 3.96 2.20 -2.76
C ALA A 217 3.20 3.44 -3.26
N TYR A 218 3.04 3.52 -4.58
CA TYR A 218 2.37 4.65 -5.25
C TYR A 218 3.00 6.01 -4.95
N SER A 219 4.32 6.05 -4.74
CA SER A 219 5.09 7.27 -4.56
C SER A 219 5.89 7.62 -5.81
N PRO A 220 6.01 8.89 -6.18
CA PRO A 220 7.03 9.33 -7.12
C PRO A 220 8.41 9.25 -6.47
N PRO A 221 9.50 9.33 -7.23
CA PRO A 221 10.83 9.49 -6.66
C PRO A 221 10.99 10.85 -5.95
N TYR A 222 11.76 10.85 -4.87
CA TYR A 222 12.10 12.05 -4.10
C TYR A 222 13.61 12.21 -4.00
N THR A 223 14.03 13.45 -3.85
CA THR A 223 15.41 13.80 -3.51
C THR A 223 15.41 14.83 -2.37
N VAL A 224 16.57 15.34 -2.02
CA VAL A 224 16.70 16.46 -1.08
C VAL A 224 17.08 17.76 -1.82
N ASP A 225 16.63 18.89 -1.29
CA ASP A 225 17.07 20.21 -1.70
C ASP A 225 18.38 20.63 -0.99
N GLU A 226 18.83 21.89 -1.21
CA GLU A 226 20.01 22.49 -0.56
C GLU A 226 19.91 22.51 0.97
N LYS A 227 18.68 22.48 1.53
CA LYS A 227 18.43 22.46 2.99
C LYS A 227 18.29 21.04 3.53
N LYS A 228 18.47 20.03 2.67
CA LYS A 228 18.24 18.61 2.95
C LYS A 228 16.77 18.28 3.31
N GLU A 229 15.82 19.05 2.77
CA GLU A 229 14.40 18.74 2.88
C GLU A 229 13.94 17.88 1.69
N PRO A 230 13.06 16.89 1.91
CA PRO A 230 12.55 16.04 0.82
C PRO A 230 11.76 16.84 -0.21
N VAL A 231 12.11 16.71 -1.49
CA VAL A 231 11.43 17.32 -2.63
C VAL A 231 11.15 16.30 -3.72
N PHE A 232 10.15 16.56 -4.56
CA PHE A 232 9.82 15.68 -5.68
C PHE A 232 10.89 15.72 -6.77
N MET A 233 11.21 14.54 -7.36
CA MET A 233 12.05 14.41 -8.55
C MET A 233 11.20 14.30 -9.83
N MET A 234 10.08 14.99 -9.90
CA MET A 234 9.23 15.01 -11.09
C MET A 234 9.70 16.09 -12.07
N LYS A 235 9.65 15.76 -13.38
CA LYS A 235 9.93 16.66 -14.48
C LYS A 235 8.69 16.89 -15.31
#